data_22296bda40370cae4c87669cf903b084
#
_entry.id   22296bda40370cae4c87669cf903b084
#
_cell.length_a   1.000
_cell.length_b   1.000
_cell.length_c   1.000
_cell.angle_alpha   90.00
_cell.angle_beta   90.00
_cell.angle_gamma   90.00
#
_symmetry.space_group_name_H-M   'P 1'
#
loop_
_entity.id
_entity.type
_entity.pdbx_description
1 polymer ?
#
loop_
_entity_poly.entity_id
_entity_poly.type
_entity_poly.pdbx_seq_one_letter_code
_entity_poly.pdbx_strand_id
1 'polypeptide(L)' 'PEELRSVVILRFFSGYTQAETAAALSIPQGTAATRQKRALALLKLELGEEEQV' A
#
# COMPACT_ATOMS: atom_id res chain seq x y z
N PRO A 1 -1.19 10.30 -1.17
CA PRO A 1 -2.56 10.24 -1.66
C PRO A 1 -3.40 9.30 -0.83
N GLU A 2 -4.66 9.61 -0.75
CA GLU A 2 -5.57 8.83 0.09
C GLU A 2 -5.70 7.39 -0.37
N GLU A 3 -5.65 7.16 -1.67
CA GLU A 3 -5.74 5.80 -2.18
C GLU A 3 -4.62 4.92 -1.66
N LEU A 4 -3.43 5.47 -1.59
CA LEU A 4 -2.28 4.71 -1.10
C LEU A 4 -2.36 4.51 0.40
N ARG A 5 -2.84 5.52 1.11
CA ARG A 5 -2.99 5.43 2.55
C ARG A 5 -3.98 4.35 2.94
N SER A 6 -5.10 4.25 2.21
CA SER A 6 -6.11 3.24 2.50
C SER A 6 -5.54 1.84 2.40
N VAL A 7 -4.73 1.59 1.37
CA VAL A 7 -4.13 0.27 1.19
C VAL A 7 -3.19 -0.04 2.35
N VAL A 8 -2.38 0.94 2.76
CA VAL A 8 -1.44 0.72 3.86
C VAL A 8 -2.18 0.39 5.14
N ILE A 9 -3.23 1.15 5.44
CA ILE A 9 -3.99 0.93 6.66
C ILE A 9 -4.60 -0.46 6.68
N LEU A 10 -5.23 -0.88 5.60
CA LEU A 10 -5.88 -2.19 5.56
C LEU A 10 -4.87 -3.32 5.59
N ARG A 11 -3.77 -3.18 4.84
CA ARG A 11 -2.79 -4.25 4.77
C ARG A 11 -1.97 -4.40 6.06
N PHE A 12 -1.57 -3.30 6.65
CA PHE A 12 -0.58 -3.36 7.72
C PHE A 12 -1.10 -3.03 9.09
N PHE A 13 -2.16 -2.23 9.19
CA PHE A 13 -2.76 -1.94 10.48
C PHE A 13 -3.90 -2.89 10.81
N SER A 14 -4.75 -3.17 9.81
CA SER A 14 -5.93 -3.99 10.03
C SER A 14 -5.68 -5.47 9.78
N GLY A 15 -4.55 -5.82 9.19
CA GLY A 15 -4.20 -7.22 8.96
C GLY A 15 -4.93 -7.86 7.81
N TYR A 16 -5.49 -7.10 6.90
CA TYR A 16 -6.17 -7.64 5.73
C TYR A 16 -5.16 -8.24 4.76
N THR A 17 -5.54 -9.33 4.12
CA THR A 17 -4.76 -9.83 2.99
C THR A 17 -4.92 -8.89 1.81
N GLN A 18 -4.08 -9.08 0.78
CA GLN A 18 -4.18 -8.27 -0.42
C GLN A 18 -5.53 -8.45 -1.09
N ALA A 19 -6.03 -9.69 -1.13
CA ALA A 19 -7.34 -9.96 -1.71
C ALA A 19 -8.45 -9.28 -0.90
N GLU A 20 -8.35 -9.34 0.43
CA GLU A 20 -9.34 -8.71 1.29
C GLU A 20 -9.29 -7.19 1.15
N THR A 21 -8.10 -6.63 1.02
CA THR A 21 -7.95 -5.20 0.81
C THR A 21 -8.62 -4.76 -0.49
N ALA A 22 -8.38 -5.51 -1.56
CA ALA A 22 -8.99 -5.18 -2.84
C ALA A 22 -10.50 -5.24 -2.76
N ALA A 23 -11.04 -6.26 -2.09
CA ALA A 23 -12.49 -6.39 -1.95
C ALA A 23 -13.06 -5.24 -1.12
N ALA A 24 -12.39 -4.88 -0.04
CA ALA A 24 -12.86 -3.79 0.83
C ALA A 24 -12.89 -2.46 0.10
N LEU A 25 -11.95 -2.25 -0.82
CA LEU A 25 -11.87 -1.00 -1.57
C LEU A 25 -12.58 -1.07 -2.91
N SER A 26 -13.17 -2.22 -3.24
CA SER A 26 -13.88 -2.43 -4.52
C SER A 26 -12.99 -2.16 -5.72
N ILE A 27 -11.76 -2.65 -5.66
CA ILE A 27 -10.80 -2.49 -6.75
C ILE A 27 -10.25 -3.87 -7.13
N PRO A 28 -9.72 -4.01 -8.34
CA PRO A 28 -9.07 -5.27 -8.72
C PRO A 28 -7.87 -5.55 -7.84
N GLN A 29 -7.58 -6.84 -7.62
CA GLN A 29 -6.47 -7.21 -6.76
C GLN A 29 -5.15 -6.72 -7.31
N GLY A 30 -4.96 -6.72 -8.63
CA GLY A 30 -3.76 -6.18 -9.23
C GLY A 30 -3.57 -4.70 -8.93
N THR A 31 -4.68 -3.95 -8.89
CA THR A 31 -4.62 -2.54 -8.54
C THR A 31 -4.19 -2.36 -7.08
N ALA A 32 -4.71 -3.20 -6.19
CA ALA A 32 -4.30 -3.15 -4.79
C ALA A 32 -2.81 -3.43 -4.65
N ALA A 33 -2.31 -4.40 -5.39
CA ALA A 33 -0.89 -4.73 -5.36
C ALA A 33 -0.04 -3.56 -5.84
N THR A 34 -0.45 -2.91 -6.91
CA THR A 34 0.28 -1.77 -7.45
C THR A 34 0.29 -0.62 -6.46
N ARG A 35 -0.85 -0.34 -5.85
CA ARG A 35 -0.94 0.74 -4.87
C ARG A 35 -0.09 0.45 -3.64
N GLN A 36 -0.06 -0.80 -3.20
CA GLN A 36 0.79 -1.17 -2.07
C GLN A 36 2.26 -0.94 -2.40
N LYS A 37 2.68 -1.32 -3.58
CA LYS A 37 4.05 -1.11 -4.01
C LYS A 37 4.41 0.36 -4.00
N ARG A 38 3.53 1.20 -4.55
CA ARG A 38 3.77 2.63 -4.60
C ARG A 38 3.81 3.24 -3.20
N ALA A 39 2.93 2.78 -2.32
CA ALA A 39 2.90 3.29 -0.97
C ALA A 39 4.20 2.98 -0.24
N LEU A 40 4.70 1.76 -0.39
CA LEU A 40 5.95 1.38 0.25
C LEU A 40 7.12 2.17 -0.32
N ALA A 41 7.12 2.43 -1.62
CA ALA A 41 8.18 3.22 -2.23
C ALA A 41 8.18 4.65 -1.69
N LEU A 42 6.99 5.24 -1.53
CA LEU A 42 6.90 6.59 -0.98
C LEU A 42 7.35 6.62 0.47
N LEU A 43 7.01 5.61 1.24
CA LEU A 43 7.45 5.55 2.64
C LEU A 43 8.96 5.46 2.72
N LYS A 44 9.57 4.68 1.85
CA LYS A 44 11.03 4.59 1.83
C LYS A 44 11.68 5.92 1.51
N LEU A 45 11.11 6.65 0.56
CA LEU A 45 11.62 7.98 0.22
C LEU A 45 11.53 8.92 1.40
N GLU A 46 10.39 8.92 2.10
CA GLU A 46 10.21 9.82 3.22
C GLU A 46 11.12 9.48 4.37
N LEU A 47 11.45 8.20 4.52
CA LEU A 47 12.36 7.78 5.58
C LEU A 47 13.82 7.89 5.16
N GLY A 48 14.08 8.22 3.91
CA GLY A 48 15.43 8.40 3.42
C GLY A 48 16.18 7.10 3.17
N GLU A 49 15.49 5.98 3.14
CA GLU A 49 16.15 4.69 3.02
C GLU A 49 16.76 4.47 1.66
N GLU A 50 16.18 5.07 0.63
CA GLU A 50 16.69 4.88 -0.71
C GLU A 50 17.95 5.66 -0.99
N GLU A 51 18.30 6.59 -0.13
CA GLU A 51 19.49 7.40 -0.30
C GLU A 51 20.71 6.75 0.31
N GLN A 52 20.57 5.58 0.86
CA GLN A 52 21.65 4.91 1.56
C GLN A 52 22.34 3.87 0.70
N VAL A 53 22.17 3.92 -0.56
CA VAL A 53 22.73 2.95 -1.48
C VAL A 53 24.24 3.14 -1.63
#